data_e7ad8698574fdadfef7affc320e55fcd
#
_entry.id   e7ad8698574fdadfef7affc320e55fcd
#
_cell.length_a   1.000
_cell.length_b   1.000
_cell.length_c   1.000
_cell.angle_alpha   90.00
_cell.angle_beta   90.00
_cell.angle_gamma   90.00
#
_symmetry.space_group_name_H-M   'P 1'
#
loop_
_entity.id
_entity.type
_entity.pdbx_description
1 polymer ?
#
loop_
_entity_poly.entity_id
_entity_poly.type
_entity_poly.pdbx_seq_one_letter_code
_entity_poly.pdbx_strand_id
1 'polypeptide(L)'
;FGYDLARRFFALGTVGTFVGYKVDDYLIIASDKVRSGEGQLPASTFKVPNSIIALETGVVEDPDKDVFKWDGVTRSIEPWNKDHTLRSAIAVSAVPVYQEIARRIGAERMQKYLDLFDYGNRDIGGGIDQFWLTGNLRIDPVQQIDFVDRLRRGVLPVSKRSQELTRDI
;
A
#
# COMPACT_ATOMS: atom_id res chain seq x y z
N PHE A 1 -26.20 -10.58 1.97
CA PHE A 1 -25.51 -9.30 1.68
C PHE A 1 -24.51 -9.41 0.52
N GLY A 2 -23.81 -10.55 0.31
CA GLY A 2 -22.84 -10.71 -0.79
C GLY A 2 -23.45 -10.68 -2.20
N TYR A 3 -24.63 -11.21 -2.39
CA TYR A 3 -25.25 -11.32 -3.72
C TYR A 3 -25.59 -9.96 -4.36
N ASP A 4 -25.99 -8.96 -3.60
CA ASP A 4 -26.30 -7.63 -4.14
C ASP A 4 -25.06 -6.87 -4.60
N LEU A 5 -23.93 -7.05 -3.91
CA LEU A 5 -22.65 -6.43 -4.29
C LEU A 5 -22.08 -7.07 -5.56
N ALA A 6 -22.17 -8.40 -5.71
CA ALA A 6 -21.74 -9.09 -6.93
C ALA A 6 -22.54 -8.62 -8.17
N ARG A 7 -23.85 -8.39 -8.03
CA ARG A 7 -24.70 -7.86 -9.10
C ARG A 7 -24.26 -6.48 -9.59
N ARG A 8 -23.66 -5.64 -8.74
CA ARG A 8 -23.15 -4.33 -9.15
C ARG A 8 -22.02 -4.45 -10.17
N PHE A 9 -21.07 -5.36 -9.97
CA PHE A 9 -20.02 -5.61 -10.94
C PHE A 9 -20.58 -6.12 -12.27
N PHE A 10 -21.52 -7.07 -12.21
CA PHE A 10 -22.18 -7.59 -13.40
C PHE A 10 -22.94 -6.50 -14.17
N ALA A 11 -23.68 -5.64 -13.47
CA ALA A 11 -24.44 -4.54 -14.09
C ALA A 11 -23.53 -3.51 -14.79
N LEU A 12 -22.26 -3.39 -14.34
CA LEU A 12 -21.26 -2.52 -14.95
C LEU A 12 -20.46 -3.22 -16.08
N GLY A 13 -20.80 -4.47 -16.42
CA GLY A 13 -20.07 -5.24 -17.43
C GLY A 13 -18.61 -5.53 -17.05
N THR A 14 -18.30 -5.57 -15.76
CA THR A 14 -16.94 -5.77 -15.26
C THR A 14 -16.89 -6.92 -14.25
N VAL A 15 -15.68 -7.41 -14.00
CA VAL A 15 -15.40 -8.42 -12.99
C VAL A 15 -14.66 -7.78 -11.83
N GLY A 16 -15.15 -8.01 -10.60
CA GLY A 16 -14.55 -7.44 -9.40
C GLY A 16 -15.01 -8.16 -8.14
N THR A 17 -14.40 -7.81 -7.02
CA THR A 17 -14.85 -8.23 -5.70
C THR A 17 -14.85 -7.05 -4.74
N PHE A 18 -15.78 -7.07 -3.83
CA PHE A 18 -15.81 -6.19 -2.67
C PHE A 18 -15.62 -7.04 -1.44
N VAL A 19 -14.73 -6.60 -0.56
CA VAL A 19 -14.52 -7.24 0.75
C VAL A 19 -14.68 -6.17 1.82
N GLY A 20 -15.52 -6.43 2.79
CA GLY A 20 -15.75 -5.60 3.97
C GLY A 20 -15.41 -6.34 5.25
N TYR A 21 -14.87 -5.63 6.22
CA TYR A 21 -14.59 -6.16 7.56
C TYR A 21 -15.38 -5.37 8.60
N LYS A 22 -16.27 -6.08 9.30
CA LYS A 22 -17.02 -5.51 10.42
C LYS A 22 -16.24 -5.79 11.72
N VAL A 23 -15.60 -4.77 12.23
CA VAL A 23 -14.63 -4.86 13.35
C VAL A 23 -15.26 -5.45 14.61
N ASP A 24 -16.45 -4.97 14.98
CA ASP A 24 -17.11 -5.37 16.24
C ASP A 24 -17.56 -6.84 16.24
N ASP A 25 -17.88 -7.38 15.08
CA ASP A 25 -18.37 -8.77 14.93
C ASP A 25 -17.26 -9.71 14.44
N TYR A 26 -16.07 -9.21 14.14
CA TYR A 26 -14.99 -9.96 13.48
C TYR A 26 -15.44 -10.66 12.19
N LEU A 27 -16.36 -10.03 11.46
CA LEU A 27 -17.01 -10.60 10.29
C LEU A 27 -16.41 -10.06 9.00
N ILE A 28 -15.92 -10.96 8.14
CA ILE A 28 -15.56 -10.64 6.76
C ILE A 28 -16.73 -10.92 5.84
N ILE A 29 -17.11 -9.95 5.02
CA ILE A 29 -18.15 -10.05 4.00
C ILE A 29 -17.47 -9.90 2.65
N ALA A 30 -17.64 -10.87 1.76
CA ALA A 30 -17.10 -10.82 0.40
C ALA A 30 -18.23 -10.99 -0.63
N SER A 31 -18.20 -10.21 -1.71
CA SER A 31 -19.14 -10.34 -2.82
C SER A 31 -18.83 -11.55 -3.71
N ASP A 32 -17.57 -11.96 -3.77
CA ASP A 32 -17.06 -13.15 -4.47
C ASP A 32 -15.99 -13.80 -3.60
N LYS A 33 -16.31 -14.98 -3.09
CA LYS A 33 -15.43 -15.72 -2.17
C LYS A 33 -14.13 -16.19 -2.82
N VAL A 34 -14.18 -16.59 -4.08
CA VAL A 34 -13.00 -17.07 -4.81
C VAL A 34 -12.09 -15.89 -5.10
N ARG A 35 -12.63 -14.87 -5.74
CA ARG A 35 -11.88 -13.69 -6.15
C ARG A 35 -11.32 -12.86 -4.97
N SER A 36 -11.97 -12.92 -3.81
CA SER A 36 -11.46 -12.26 -2.60
C SER A 36 -10.18 -12.88 -2.05
N GLY A 37 -9.84 -14.11 -2.43
CA GLY A 37 -8.56 -14.78 -2.11
C GLY A 37 -7.56 -14.78 -3.28
N GLU A 38 -7.86 -14.14 -4.41
CA GLU A 38 -6.93 -14.03 -5.53
C GLU A 38 -5.98 -12.84 -5.37
N GLY A 39 -4.67 -13.12 -5.37
CA GLY A 39 -3.64 -12.09 -5.27
C GLY A 39 -3.62 -11.16 -6.49
N GLN A 40 -3.71 -9.86 -6.25
CA GLN A 40 -3.64 -8.80 -7.24
C GLN A 40 -2.41 -7.93 -7.02
N LEU A 41 -1.99 -7.18 -8.06
CA LEU A 41 -0.99 -6.13 -7.88
C LEU A 41 -1.52 -5.08 -6.90
N PRO A 42 -0.81 -4.75 -5.82
CA PRO A 42 -1.29 -3.77 -4.86
C PRO A 42 -1.31 -2.35 -5.42
N ALA A 43 -0.51 -2.06 -6.44
CA ALA A 43 -0.41 -0.74 -7.04
C ALA A 43 -0.30 0.36 -5.97
N SER A 44 -1.14 1.39 -6.01
CA SER A 44 -1.03 2.52 -5.07
C SER A 44 -1.37 2.19 -3.62
N THR A 45 -2.00 1.05 -3.32
CA THR A 45 -2.22 0.63 -1.93
C THR A 45 -0.90 0.27 -1.23
N PHE A 46 0.14 -0.09 -1.99
CA PHE A 46 1.48 -0.36 -1.46
C PHE A 46 2.15 0.88 -0.85
N LYS A 47 1.66 2.08 -1.14
CA LYS A 47 2.18 3.31 -0.52
C LYS A 47 2.07 3.28 1.01
N VAL A 48 1.07 2.61 1.56
CA VAL A 48 0.92 2.48 3.03
C VAL A 48 2.07 1.68 3.64
N PRO A 49 2.35 0.41 3.26
CA PRO A 49 3.50 -0.30 3.79
C PRO A 49 4.84 0.37 3.44
N ASN A 50 4.98 0.96 2.26
CA ASN A 50 6.19 1.68 1.87
C ASN A 50 6.45 2.89 2.80
N SER A 51 5.41 3.65 3.19
CA SER A 51 5.51 4.75 4.15
C SER A 51 5.95 4.26 5.54
N ILE A 52 5.35 3.17 6.04
CA ILE A 52 5.75 2.58 7.33
C ILE A 52 7.23 2.20 7.30
N ILE A 53 7.68 1.53 6.23
CA ILE A 53 9.07 1.09 6.08
C ILE A 53 10.01 2.29 5.99
N ALA A 54 9.64 3.33 5.25
CA ALA A 54 10.43 4.55 5.13
C ALA A 54 10.65 5.23 6.50
N LEU A 55 9.59 5.34 7.30
CA LEU A 55 9.63 5.92 8.65
C LEU A 55 10.43 5.04 9.61
N GLU A 56 10.25 3.72 9.55
CA GLU A 56 10.92 2.76 10.44
C GLU A 56 12.42 2.63 10.16
N THR A 57 12.81 2.79 8.90
CA THR A 57 14.23 2.70 8.48
C THR A 57 14.96 4.03 8.51
N GLY A 58 14.29 5.13 8.89
CA GLY A 58 14.88 6.48 8.90
C GLY A 58 15.16 7.05 7.50
N VAL A 59 14.60 6.46 6.43
CA VAL A 59 14.60 7.06 5.08
C VAL A 59 13.76 8.34 5.05
N VAL A 60 12.74 8.38 5.89
CA VAL A 60 11.99 9.58 6.25
C VAL A 60 11.99 9.71 7.77
N GLU A 61 12.48 10.83 8.28
CA GLU A 61 12.44 11.16 9.70
C GLU A 61 11.19 11.94 10.09
N ASP A 62 10.82 12.93 9.25
CA ASP A 62 9.65 13.79 9.45
C ASP A 62 8.79 13.81 8.19
N PRO A 63 7.56 13.27 8.21
CA PRO A 63 6.71 13.16 7.02
C PRO A 63 6.25 14.52 6.47
N ASP A 64 6.43 15.60 7.21
CA ASP A 64 6.03 16.96 6.84
C ASP A 64 7.19 17.84 6.38
N LYS A 65 8.45 17.48 6.73
CA LYS A 65 9.63 18.30 6.48
C LYS A 65 10.62 17.69 5.50
N ASP A 66 10.74 16.37 5.46
CA ASP A 66 11.68 15.70 4.56
C ASP A 66 11.20 15.81 3.12
N VAL A 67 11.94 16.57 2.32
CA VAL A 67 11.56 16.92 0.96
C VAL A 67 12.23 16.00 -0.07
N PHE A 68 11.40 15.37 -0.88
CA PHE A 68 11.78 14.70 -2.11
C PHE A 68 11.69 15.70 -3.26
N LYS A 69 12.85 16.04 -3.82
CA LYS A 69 12.92 17.00 -4.92
C LYS A 69 12.34 16.40 -6.20
N TRP A 70 11.61 17.23 -6.92
CA TRP A 70 11.16 16.89 -8.27
C TRP A 70 12.37 16.62 -9.17
N ASP A 71 12.30 15.54 -9.94
CA ASP A 71 13.36 15.12 -10.86
C ASP A 71 13.41 15.93 -12.19
N GLY A 72 12.57 16.94 -12.34
CA GLY A 72 12.48 17.76 -13.56
C GLY A 72 11.72 17.10 -14.73
N VAL A 73 11.26 15.85 -14.56
CA VAL A 73 10.50 15.16 -15.61
C VAL A 73 9.03 15.53 -15.53
N THR A 74 8.52 16.19 -16.57
CA THR A 74 7.09 16.52 -16.68
C THR A 74 6.26 15.29 -17.00
N ARG A 75 5.32 14.97 -16.13
CA ARG A 75 4.37 13.85 -16.25
C ARG A 75 2.96 14.37 -16.51
N SER A 76 2.11 13.52 -17.08
CA SER A 76 0.70 13.85 -17.38
C SER A 76 -0.15 14.14 -16.14
N ILE A 77 0.29 13.65 -14.97
CA ILE A 77 -0.37 13.94 -13.69
C ILE A 77 0.31 15.18 -13.10
N GLU A 78 -0.29 16.32 -13.32
CA GLU A 78 0.28 17.64 -12.98
C GLU A 78 0.72 17.75 -11.51
N PRO A 79 -0.04 17.29 -10.49
CA PRO A 79 0.39 17.35 -9.10
C PRO A 79 1.71 16.62 -8.77
N TRP A 80 2.20 15.73 -9.65
CA TRP A 80 3.48 15.02 -9.46
C TRP A 80 4.71 15.85 -9.86
N ASN A 81 4.51 16.96 -10.57
CA ASN A 81 5.57 17.79 -11.18
C ASN A 81 6.05 18.90 -10.22
N LYS A 82 6.33 18.52 -8.98
CA LYS A 82 6.84 19.44 -7.95
C LYS A 82 7.51 18.65 -6.82
N ASP A 83 8.17 19.38 -5.92
CA ASP A 83 8.70 18.81 -4.67
C ASP A 83 7.58 18.28 -3.77
N HIS A 84 7.85 17.19 -3.08
CA HIS A 84 6.90 16.57 -2.14
C HIS A 84 7.55 16.22 -0.81
N THR A 85 6.77 16.30 0.26
CA THR A 85 7.00 15.55 1.50
C THR A 85 6.29 14.21 1.43
N LEU A 86 6.51 13.32 2.41
CA LEU A 86 5.78 12.03 2.45
C LEU A 86 4.27 12.26 2.49
N ARG A 87 3.78 13.19 3.35
CA ARG A 87 2.36 13.53 3.46
C ARG A 87 1.79 14.05 2.13
N SER A 88 2.45 14.97 1.48
CA SER A 88 1.95 15.50 0.21
C SER A 88 2.03 14.48 -0.92
N ALA A 89 3.00 13.58 -0.90
CA ALA A 89 3.15 12.52 -1.89
C ALA A 89 2.04 11.46 -1.80
N ILE A 90 1.65 11.05 -0.59
CA ILE A 90 0.55 10.08 -0.42
C ILE A 90 -0.79 10.69 -0.84
N ALA A 91 -1.03 11.96 -0.51
CA ALA A 91 -2.26 12.66 -0.82
C ALA A 91 -2.57 12.73 -2.34
N VAL A 92 -1.52 12.85 -3.17
CA VAL A 92 -1.66 12.87 -4.64
C VAL A 92 -1.23 11.56 -5.30
N SER A 93 -0.95 10.54 -4.50
CA SER A 93 -0.49 9.23 -4.97
C SER A 93 0.76 9.30 -5.87
N ALA A 94 1.74 10.14 -5.52
CA ALA A 94 2.94 10.45 -6.32
C ALA A 94 3.84 9.21 -6.46
N VAL A 95 3.65 8.42 -7.53
CA VAL A 95 4.45 7.22 -7.81
C VAL A 95 5.94 7.52 -7.86
N PRO A 96 6.44 8.59 -8.53
CA PRO A 96 7.88 8.85 -8.60
C PRO A 96 8.55 9.02 -7.24
N VAL A 97 7.87 9.65 -6.28
CA VAL A 97 8.37 9.82 -4.92
C VAL A 97 8.48 8.46 -4.21
N TYR A 98 7.46 7.62 -4.34
CA TYR A 98 7.46 6.28 -3.72
C TYR A 98 8.46 5.33 -4.36
N GLN A 99 8.77 5.50 -5.64
CA GLN A 99 9.87 4.80 -6.30
C GLN A 99 11.23 5.22 -5.73
N GLU A 100 11.44 6.51 -5.50
CA GLU A 100 12.66 7.02 -4.86
C GLU A 100 12.78 6.53 -3.41
N ILE A 101 11.69 6.55 -2.64
CA ILE A 101 11.65 5.98 -1.28
C ILE A 101 12.06 4.51 -1.31
N ALA A 102 11.49 3.71 -2.20
CA ALA A 102 11.81 2.28 -2.31
C ALA A 102 13.29 2.04 -2.67
N ARG A 103 13.86 2.84 -3.57
CA ARG A 103 15.31 2.78 -3.89
C ARG A 103 16.17 3.11 -2.67
N ARG A 104 15.80 4.13 -1.87
CA ARG A 104 16.53 4.49 -0.63
C ARG A 104 16.38 3.44 0.47
N ILE A 105 15.22 2.80 0.58
CA ILE A 105 15.04 1.66 1.49
C ILE A 105 15.95 0.51 1.07
N GLY A 106 16.01 0.18 -0.21
CA GLY A 106 16.80 -0.90 -0.77
C GLY A 106 16.15 -2.28 -0.61
N ALA A 107 16.60 -3.23 -1.43
CA ALA A 107 15.94 -4.54 -1.55
C ALA A 107 15.97 -5.36 -0.26
N GLU A 108 17.11 -5.37 0.44
CA GLU A 108 17.28 -6.15 1.67
C GLU A 108 16.30 -5.71 2.77
N ARG A 109 16.23 -4.40 3.05
CA ARG A 109 15.31 -3.88 4.07
C ARG A 109 13.85 -4.02 3.63
N MET A 110 13.56 -3.77 2.34
CA MET A 110 12.21 -3.95 1.81
C MET A 110 11.72 -5.39 2.00
N GLN A 111 12.53 -6.39 1.60
CA GLN A 111 12.20 -7.80 1.78
C GLN A 111 11.98 -8.16 3.25
N LYS A 112 12.88 -7.74 4.13
CA LYS A 112 12.77 -7.96 5.59
C LYS A 112 11.42 -7.48 6.13
N TYR A 113 10.97 -6.28 5.76
CA TYR A 113 9.70 -5.76 6.29
C TYR A 113 8.48 -6.39 5.65
N LEU A 114 8.52 -6.75 4.36
CA LEU A 114 7.43 -7.53 3.76
C LEU A 114 7.26 -8.90 4.43
N ASP A 115 8.37 -9.55 4.79
CA ASP A 115 8.35 -10.80 5.54
C ASP A 115 7.79 -10.61 6.95
N LEU A 116 8.23 -9.57 7.67
CA LEU A 116 7.72 -9.22 9.00
C LEU A 116 6.22 -8.87 8.99
N PHE A 117 5.74 -8.24 7.94
CA PHE A 117 4.33 -7.87 7.80
C PHE A 117 3.47 -9.03 7.31
N ASP A 118 4.06 -10.11 6.82
CA ASP A 118 3.38 -11.17 6.08
C ASP A 118 2.52 -10.58 4.94
N TYR A 119 3.13 -9.66 4.15
CA TYR A 119 2.42 -8.86 3.18
C TYR A 119 2.29 -9.59 1.83
N GLY A 120 1.12 -10.15 1.58
CA GLY A 120 0.83 -10.87 0.35
C GLY A 120 1.80 -12.03 0.10
N ASN A 121 2.26 -12.18 -1.15
CA ASN A 121 3.26 -13.20 -1.51
C ASN A 121 4.71 -12.80 -1.18
N ARG A 122 4.95 -11.58 -0.71
CA ARG A 122 6.27 -11.05 -0.30
C ARG A 122 7.32 -11.01 -1.41
N ASP A 123 6.92 -11.17 -2.67
CA ASP A 123 7.84 -11.21 -3.81
C ASP A 123 8.16 -9.82 -4.33
N ILE A 124 9.40 -9.37 -4.14
CA ILE A 124 9.91 -8.08 -4.65
C ILE A 124 10.56 -8.17 -6.04
N GLY A 125 10.37 -9.28 -6.75
CA GLY A 125 10.86 -9.45 -8.11
C GLY A 125 10.22 -8.47 -9.11
N GLY A 126 10.98 -8.12 -10.13
CA GLY A 126 10.57 -7.15 -11.15
C GLY A 126 11.15 -5.75 -10.94
N GLY A 127 12.03 -5.56 -9.95
CA GLY A 127 12.73 -4.31 -9.67
C GLY A 127 12.24 -3.61 -8.41
N ILE A 128 13.19 -3.06 -7.63
CA ILE A 128 12.92 -2.46 -6.31
C ILE A 128 11.90 -1.30 -6.36
N ASP A 129 11.77 -0.63 -7.45
CA ASP A 129 10.87 0.48 -7.66
C ASP A 129 9.67 0.15 -8.58
N GLN A 130 9.49 -1.15 -8.94
CA GLN A 130 8.45 -1.63 -9.84
C GLN A 130 7.65 -2.81 -9.29
N PHE A 131 8.16 -3.55 -8.30
CA PHE A 131 7.60 -4.85 -7.89
C PHE A 131 6.13 -4.79 -7.47
N TRP A 132 5.63 -3.63 -7.00
CA TRP A 132 4.22 -3.43 -6.62
C TRP A 132 3.35 -2.83 -7.73
N LEU A 133 3.96 -2.34 -8.83
CA LEU A 133 3.28 -1.70 -9.98
C LEU A 133 3.10 -2.67 -11.14
N THR A 134 4.18 -3.30 -11.57
CA THR A 134 4.26 -4.18 -12.75
C THR A 134 5.03 -5.47 -12.48
N GLY A 135 5.65 -5.60 -11.30
CA GLY A 135 6.44 -6.76 -10.91
C GLY A 135 5.62 -7.89 -10.28
N ASN A 136 6.23 -8.60 -9.33
CA ASN A 136 5.74 -9.90 -8.87
C ASN A 136 4.88 -9.84 -7.60
N LEU A 137 4.85 -8.71 -6.88
CA LEU A 137 4.11 -8.61 -5.63
C LEU A 137 2.60 -8.81 -5.88
N ARG A 138 2.01 -9.70 -5.10
CA ARG A 138 0.56 -9.96 -5.12
C ARG A 138 0.03 -9.98 -3.70
N ILE A 139 -1.13 -9.38 -3.50
CA ILE A 139 -1.87 -9.42 -2.24
C ILE A 139 -3.36 -9.54 -2.55
N ASP A 140 -4.06 -10.37 -1.82
CA ASP A 140 -5.51 -10.47 -1.96
C ASP A 140 -6.25 -9.45 -1.08
N PRO A 141 -7.52 -9.16 -1.36
CA PRO A 141 -8.31 -8.20 -0.59
C PRO A 141 -8.45 -8.53 0.90
N VAL A 142 -8.46 -9.81 1.28
CA VAL A 142 -8.58 -10.23 2.69
C VAL A 142 -7.26 -9.96 3.43
N GLN A 143 -6.13 -10.31 2.81
CA GLN A 143 -4.80 -9.98 3.34
C GLN A 143 -4.58 -8.46 3.46
N GLN A 144 -5.08 -7.69 2.48
CA GLN A 144 -5.00 -6.22 2.53
C GLN A 144 -5.78 -5.65 3.72
N ILE A 145 -6.98 -6.18 3.99
CA ILE A 145 -7.78 -5.80 5.17
C ILE A 145 -7.06 -6.17 6.46
N ASP A 146 -6.49 -7.39 6.55
CA ASP A 146 -5.74 -7.81 7.73
C ASP A 146 -4.56 -6.88 8.02
N PHE A 147 -3.79 -6.54 6.99
CA PHE A 147 -2.67 -5.62 7.12
C PHE A 147 -3.13 -4.23 7.64
N VAL A 148 -4.18 -3.67 7.05
CA VAL A 148 -4.72 -2.36 7.46
C VAL A 148 -5.31 -2.41 8.87
N ASP A 149 -5.98 -3.50 9.26
CA ASP A 149 -6.50 -3.65 10.62
C ASP A 149 -5.38 -3.79 11.66
N ARG A 150 -4.31 -4.51 11.34
CA ARG A 150 -3.11 -4.57 12.21
C ARG A 150 -2.46 -3.19 12.38
N LEU A 151 -2.38 -2.39 11.30
CA LEU A 151 -1.91 -1.01 11.38
C LEU A 151 -2.86 -0.16 12.24
N ARG A 152 -4.17 -0.26 12.01
CA ARG A 152 -5.18 0.46 12.80
C ARG A 152 -5.05 0.19 14.29
N ARG A 153 -4.82 -1.06 14.67
CA ARG A 153 -4.62 -1.48 16.07
C ARG A 153 -3.23 -1.19 16.63
N GLY A 154 -2.28 -0.78 15.79
CA GLY A 154 -0.90 -0.52 16.19
C GLY A 154 -0.12 -1.77 16.57
N VAL A 155 -0.43 -2.92 15.98
CA VAL A 155 0.17 -4.23 16.31
C VAL A 155 1.10 -4.78 15.23
N LEU A 156 1.43 -3.99 14.20
CA LEU A 156 2.48 -4.37 13.26
C LEU A 156 3.84 -4.43 13.98
N PRO A 157 4.76 -5.32 13.55
CA PRO A 157 6.05 -5.54 14.23
C PRO A 157 7.09 -4.43 13.91
N VAL A 158 6.71 -3.19 14.13
CA VAL A 158 7.51 -1.97 13.97
C VAL A 158 7.20 -0.99 15.11
N SER A 159 7.99 0.08 15.20
CA SER A 159 7.80 1.08 16.25
C SER A 159 6.39 1.68 16.26
N LYS A 160 5.93 2.03 17.45
CA LYS A 160 4.65 2.74 17.64
C LYS A 160 4.64 4.06 16.87
N ARG A 161 5.78 4.79 16.87
CA ARG A 161 5.96 6.04 16.15
C ARG A 161 5.67 5.88 14.65
N SER A 162 6.29 4.89 13.99
CA SER A 162 6.12 4.67 12.54
C SER A 162 4.66 4.35 12.19
N GLN A 163 3.98 3.57 13.03
CA GLN A 163 2.56 3.26 12.85
C GLN A 163 1.66 4.49 13.06
N GLU A 164 1.91 5.29 14.09
CA GLU A 164 1.14 6.52 14.36
C GLU A 164 1.29 7.54 13.25
N LEU A 165 2.53 7.83 12.82
CA LEU A 165 2.79 8.76 11.72
C LEU A 165 2.16 8.29 10.40
N THR A 166 2.19 6.97 10.11
CA THR A 166 1.56 6.44 8.90
C THR A 166 0.04 6.56 8.93
N ARG A 167 -0.58 6.44 10.09
CA ARG A 167 -2.05 6.64 10.22
C ARG A 167 -2.46 8.10 10.13
N ASP A 168 -1.53 9.01 10.44
CA ASP A 168 -1.76 10.46 10.43
C ASP A 168 -1.64 11.07 9.02
N ILE A 169 -0.83 10.50 8.13
CA ILE A 169 -0.63 11.01 6.76
C ILE A 169 -1.68 10.50 5.79
#